data_3cef0e5d2c86b2399c3ededfcf43bd78
#
_entry.id   3cef0e5d2c86b2399c3ededfcf43bd78
#
_cell.length_a   1.000
_cell.length_b   1.000
_cell.length_c   1.000
_cell.angle_alpha   90.00
_cell.angle_beta   90.00
_cell.angle_gamma   90.00
#
_symmetry.space_group_name_H-M   'P 1'
#
loop_
_entity.id
_entity.type
_entity.pdbx_description
1 polymer ?
#
loop_
_entity_poly.entity_id
_entity_poly.type
_entity_poly.pdbx_seq_one_letter_code
_entity_poly.pdbx_strand_id
1 'polypeptide(L)'
;MESFLNFFETMPTWQRAAWIVICLTLCWILEGSFPLFQFNYKKWKHAGVNFTFLLTTMIINTLFGVATVGVFEWIGRNQFGLMYLVDWPIWVELLICLLIFELLAQYTVHYLLHRVKWMWKFHMIHHSDTHLDATSGTRHHPGDFVMRELFALVAVVITGAPVSFYFFYRICTVFFTYITHANIQMPLW
;
A
#
# COMPACT_ATOMS: atom_id res chain seq x y z
N MET A 1 -18.04 -14.64 5.88
CA MET A 1 -17.04 -14.02 4.98
C MET A 1 -17.58 -12.74 4.35
N GLU A 2 -18.75 -12.77 3.72
CA GLU A 2 -19.34 -11.59 3.05
C GLU A 2 -19.52 -10.38 3.98
N SER A 3 -20.07 -10.53 5.18
CA SER A 3 -20.23 -9.43 6.13
C SER A 3 -18.88 -8.82 6.57
N PHE A 4 -17.84 -9.65 6.68
CA PHE A 4 -16.48 -9.20 6.96
C PHE A 4 -15.93 -8.36 5.80
N LEU A 5 -16.08 -8.81 4.57
CA LEU A 5 -15.60 -8.08 3.39
C LEU A 5 -16.41 -6.80 3.14
N ASN A 6 -17.71 -6.83 3.35
CA ASN A 6 -18.58 -5.66 3.25
C ASN A 6 -18.17 -4.52 4.20
N PHE A 7 -17.59 -4.85 5.36
CA PHE A 7 -17.03 -3.85 6.26
C PHE A 7 -15.95 -3.01 5.58
N PHE A 8 -15.05 -3.61 4.78
CA PHE A 8 -13.99 -2.87 4.08
C PHE A 8 -14.53 -2.05 2.91
N GLU A 9 -15.53 -2.55 2.22
CA GLU A 9 -16.19 -1.84 1.12
C GLU A 9 -16.90 -0.58 1.62
N THR A 10 -17.64 -0.69 2.71
CA THR A 10 -18.44 0.40 3.29
C THR A 10 -17.67 1.31 4.23
N MET A 11 -16.38 1.00 4.50
CA MET A 11 -15.54 1.78 5.40
C MET A 11 -15.40 3.24 4.94
N PRO A 12 -15.82 4.22 5.75
CA PRO A 12 -15.69 5.64 5.43
C PRO A 12 -14.24 6.08 5.22
N THR A 13 -14.03 7.10 4.39
CA THR A 13 -12.68 7.63 4.09
C THR A 13 -11.92 8.05 5.35
N TRP A 14 -12.59 8.64 6.34
CA TRP A 14 -11.94 9.03 7.59
C TRP A 14 -11.42 7.85 8.41
N GLN A 15 -12.10 6.68 8.38
CA GLN A 15 -11.60 5.47 9.05
C GLN A 15 -10.35 4.91 8.35
N ARG A 16 -10.31 4.97 7.01
CA ARG A 16 -9.11 4.58 6.24
C ARG A 16 -7.94 5.51 6.57
N ALA A 17 -8.19 6.82 6.67
CA ALA A 17 -7.18 7.79 7.10
C ALA A 17 -6.73 7.55 8.55
N ALA A 18 -7.67 7.29 9.46
CA ALA A 18 -7.38 6.95 10.85
C ALA A 18 -6.52 5.68 10.96
N TRP A 19 -6.75 4.68 10.11
CA TRP A 19 -5.94 3.46 10.07
C TRP A 19 -4.46 3.75 9.77
N ILE A 20 -4.18 4.65 8.82
CA ILE A 20 -2.81 5.09 8.51
C ILE A 20 -2.16 5.69 9.77
N VAL A 21 -2.86 6.58 10.46
CA VAL A 21 -2.37 7.23 11.68
C VAL A 21 -2.16 6.22 12.81
N ILE A 22 -3.08 5.26 12.97
CA ILE A 22 -2.96 4.21 13.98
C ILE A 22 -1.73 3.34 13.71
N CYS A 23 -1.56 2.82 12.48
CA CYS A 23 -0.42 1.97 12.13
C CYS A 23 0.91 2.71 12.33
N LEU A 24 1.00 3.95 11.85
CA LEU A 24 2.19 4.79 12.02
C LEU A 24 2.50 5.03 13.50
N THR A 25 1.50 5.40 14.29
CA THR A 25 1.66 5.70 15.72
C THR A 25 2.10 4.47 16.49
N LEU A 26 1.48 3.31 16.23
CA LEU A 26 1.85 2.04 16.86
C LEU A 26 3.31 1.67 16.55
N CYS A 27 3.69 1.72 15.27
CA CYS A 27 5.08 1.45 14.88
C CYS A 27 6.05 2.45 15.54
N TRP A 28 5.68 3.72 15.62
CA TRP A 28 6.53 4.75 16.25
C TRP A 28 6.70 4.55 17.76
N ILE A 29 5.65 4.09 18.46
CA ILE A 29 5.72 3.73 19.89
C ILE A 29 6.62 2.49 20.07
N LEU A 30 6.44 1.47 19.24
CA LEU A 30 7.24 0.25 19.29
C LEU A 30 8.73 0.51 19.04
N GLU A 31 9.07 1.37 18.09
CA GLU A 31 10.45 1.82 17.85
C GLU A 31 11.06 2.51 19.08
N GLY A 32 10.26 3.31 19.79
CA GLY A 32 10.74 3.97 21.01
C GLY A 32 11.00 2.98 22.14
N SER A 33 10.30 1.84 22.15
CA SER A 33 10.40 0.82 23.19
C SER A 33 11.42 -0.27 22.87
N PHE A 34 11.52 -0.66 21.60
CA PHE A 34 12.36 -1.79 21.13
C PHE A 34 13.13 -1.42 19.85
N PRO A 35 14.03 -0.42 19.87
CA PRO A 35 14.74 -0.01 18.67
C PRO A 35 15.77 -1.06 18.23
N LEU A 36 15.80 -1.38 16.91
CA LEU A 36 16.81 -2.24 16.31
C LEU A 36 18.19 -1.52 16.29
N PHE A 37 18.19 -0.24 15.90
CA PHE A 37 19.38 0.61 15.89
C PHE A 37 19.13 1.87 16.70
N GLN A 38 20.13 2.31 17.45
CA GLN A 38 20.08 3.59 18.16
C GLN A 38 20.65 4.68 17.24
N PHE A 39 19.78 5.45 16.63
CA PHE A 39 20.16 6.57 15.80
C PHE A 39 20.16 7.89 16.62
N ASN A 40 21.20 8.69 16.44
CA ASN A 40 21.25 10.06 16.98
C ASN A 40 20.91 11.05 15.87
N TYR A 41 19.65 11.42 15.72
CA TYR A 41 19.17 12.33 14.67
C TYR A 41 18.00 13.20 15.15
N LYS A 42 17.71 14.26 14.40
CA LYS A 42 16.56 15.14 14.71
C LYS A 42 15.25 14.51 14.20
N LYS A 43 14.70 13.58 15.01
CA LYS A 43 13.54 12.73 14.64
C LYS A 43 12.38 13.53 14.01
N TRP A 44 11.99 14.66 14.60
CA TRP A 44 10.89 15.48 14.08
C TRP A 44 11.21 16.18 12.75
N LYS A 45 12.47 16.59 12.53
CA LYS A 45 12.88 17.15 11.23
C LYS A 45 12.87 16.08 10.14
N HIS A 46 13.33 14.88 10.46
CA HIS A 46 13.30 13.73 9.58
C HIS A 46 11.86 13.34 9.23
N ALA A 47 11.00 13.14 10.23
CA ALA A 47 9.58 12.83 10.05
C ALA A 47 8.85 13.91 9.22
N GLY A 48 9.16 15.19 9.41
CA GLY A 48 8.59 16.29 8.62
C GLY A 48 8.86 16.17 7.13
N VAL A 49 10.06 15.74 6.74
CA VAL A 49 10.38 15.45 5.32
C VAL A 49 9.52 14.29 4.81
N ASN A 50 9.43 13.19 5.56
CA ASN A 50 8.67 12.02 5.18
C ASN A 50 7.16 12.32 5.09
N PHE A 51 6.62 13.14 5.99
CA PHE A 51 5.23 13.59 5.94
C PHE A 51 4.92 14.50 4.74
N THR A 52 5.89 15.23 4.21
CA THR A 52 5.70 15.96 2.95
C THR A 52 5.46 14.99 1.80
N PHE A 53 6.19 13.87 1.75
CA PHE A 53 5.93 12.81 0.77
C PHE A 53 4.57 12.14 1.01
N LEU A 54 4.21 11.85 2.26
CA LEU A 54 2.88 11.31 2.59
C LEU A 54 1.76 12.23 2.06
N LEU A 55 1.87 13.53 2.25
CA LEU A 55 0.87 14.47 1.74
C LEU A 55 0.76 14.41 0.22
N THR A 56 1.88 14.36 -0.50
CA THR A 56 1.85 14.25 -1.97
C THR A 56 1.23 12.93 -2.44
N THR A 57 1.54 11.81 -1.78
CA THR A 57 0.94 10.51 -2.10
C THR A 57 -0.55 10.46 -1.78
N MET A 58 -1.01 11.12 -0.72
CA MET A 58 -2.45 11.24 -0.42
C MET A 58 -3.21 12.02 -1.50
N ILE A 59 -2.64 13.09 -2.03
CA ILE A 59 -3.23 13.86 -3.14
C ILE A 59 -3.34 12.98 -4.38
N ILE A 60 -2.27 12.27 -4.75
CA ILE A 60 -2.26 11.37 -5.90
C ILE A 60 -3.28 10.24 -5.70
N ASN A 61 -3.33 9.64 -4.52
CA ASN A 61 -4.29 8.57 -4.20
C ASN A 61 -5.74 9.05 -4.34
N THR A 62 -6.03 10.31 -4.01
CA THR A 62 -7.37 10.89 -4.21
C THR A 62 -7.71 10.99 -5.70
N LEU A 63 -6.77 11.41 -6.54
CA LEU A 63 -6.95 11.47 -7.99
C LEU A 63 -7.14 10.07 -8.60
N PHE A 64 -6.30 9.12 -8.19
CA PHE A 64 -6.45 7.71 -8.59
C PHE A 64 -7.74 7.08 -8.09
N GLY A 65 -8.29 7.54 -6.97
CA GLY A 65 -9.57 7.08 -6.44
C GLY A 65 -10.71 7.22 -7.46
N VAL A 66 -10.75 8.32 -8.19
CA VAL A 66 -11.75 8.54 -9.27
C VAL A 66 -11.55 7.52 -10.40
N ALA A 67 -10.30 7.31 -10.85
CA ALA A 67 -10.00 6.32 -11.87
C ALA A 67 -10.35 4.90 -11.41
N THR A 68 -10.06 4.59 -10.15
CA THR A 68 -10.37 3.29 -9.54
C THR A 68 -11.86 2.99 -9.54
N VAL A 69 -12.70 3.96 -9.18
CA VAL A 69 -14.17 3.82 -9.25
C VAL A 69 -14.60 3.51 -10.69
N GLY A 70 -14.10 4.28 -11.67
CA GLY A 70 -14.43 4.03 -13.09
C GLY A 70 -14.00 2.63 -13.57
N VAL A 71 -12.85 2.14 -13.11
CA VAL A 71 -12.37 0.78 -13.43
C VAL A 71 -13.30 -0.29 -12.84
N PHE A 72 -13.71 -0.16 -11.58
CA PHE A 72 -14.65 -1.11 -10.96
C PHE A 72 -16.02 -1.09 -11.64
N GLU A 73 -16.55 0.08 -11.98
CA GLU A 73 -17.81 0.19 -12.75
C GLU A 73 -17.69 -0.48 -14.12
N TRP A 74 -16.57 -0.26 -14.82
CA TRP A 74 -16.32 -0.88 -16.11
C TRP A 74 -16.24 -2.40 -16.01
N ILE A 75 -15.51 -2.93 -15.02
CA ILE A 75 -15.40 -4.37 -14.74
C ILE A 75 -16.79 -4.97 -14.48
N GLY A 76 -17.58 -4.36 -13.61
CA GLY A 76 -18.92 -4.84 -13.27
C GLY A 76 -19.87 -4.86 -14.45
N ARG A 77 -19.84 -3.81 -15.30
CA ARG A 77 -20.68 -3.74 -16.52
C ARG A 77 -20.28 -4.77 -17.58
N ASN A 78 -18.99 -5.05 -17.74
CA ASN A 78 -18.47 -5.94 -18.78
C ASN A 78 -18.23 -7.36 -18.28
N GLN A 79 -18.41 -7.64 -16.99
CA GLN A 79 -18.15 -8.95 -16.36
C GLN A 79 -16.75 -9.44 -16.71
N PHE A 80 -15.74 -8.53 -16.61
CA PHE A 80 -14.39 -8.77 -17.06
C PHE A 80 -13.45 -9.14 -15.90
N GLY A 81 -12.57 -10.10 -16.15
CA GLY A 81 -11.51 -10.51 -15.25
C GLY A 81 -11.61 -11.96 -14.81
N LEU A 82 -10.59 -12.44 -14.12
CA LEU A 82 -10.44 -13.84 -13.73
C LEU A 82 -11.63 -14.35 -12.87
N MET A 83 -12.14 -13.48 -11.99
CA MET A 83 -13.25 -13.85 -11.09
C MET A 83 -14.58 -14.08 -11.81
N TYR A 84 -14.72 -13.63 -13.06
CA TYR A 84 -15.92 -13.89 -13.88
C TYR A 84 -15.81 -15.15 -14.76
N LEU A 85 -14.68 -15.86 -14.74
CA LEU A 85 -14.48 -17.04 -15.57
C LEU A 85 -14.94 -18.33 -14.87
N VAL A 86 -14.87 -18.39 -13.55
CA VAL A 86 -15.20 -19.59 -12.76
C VAL A 86 -15.78 -19.17 -11.42
N ASP A 87 -16.84 -19.85 -11.00
CA ASP A 87 -17.43 -19.67 -9.67
C ASP A 87 -16.58 -20.40 -8.62
N TRP A 88 -15.76 -19.64 -7.92
CA TRP A 88 -14.93 -20.13 -6.81
C TRP A 88 -15.60 -19.88 -5.46
N PRO A 89 -15.29 -20.68 -4.44
CA PRO A 89 -15.59 -20.26 -3.07
C PRO A 89 -14.92 -18.91 -2.75
N ILE A 90 -15.64 -17.99 -2.10
CA ILE A 90 -15.22 -16.61 -1.85
C ILE A 90 -13.83 -16.48 -1.19
N TRP A 91 -13.43 -17.44 -0.35
CA TRP A 91 -12.11 -17.46 0.28
C TRP A 91 -10.99 -17.81 -0.71
N VAL A 92 -11.29 -18.62 -1.77
CA VAL A 92 -10.34 -18.93 -2.86
C VAL A 92 -10.17 -17.70 -3.73
N GLU A 93 -11.27 -17.05 -4.10
CA GLU A 93 -11.26 -15.80 -4.87
C GLU A 93 -10.42 -14.72 -4.16
N LEU A 94 -10.68 -14.54 -2.86
CA LEU A 94 -9.91 -13.58 -2.05
C LEU A 94 -8.41 -13.92 -2.07
N LEU A 95 -8.04 -15.18 -1.85
CA LEU A 95 -6.64 -15.61 -1.85
C LEU A 95 -5.96 -15.37 -3.19
N ILE A 96 -6.62 -15.72 -4.29
CA ILE A 96 -6.11 -15.52 -5.67
C ILE A 96 -5.92 -14.01 -5.93
N CYS A 97 -6.91 -13.19 -5.58
CA CYS A 97 -6.83 -11.75 -5.76
C CYS A 97 -5.67 -11.14 -4.94
N LEU A 98 -5.52 -11.54 -3.67
CA LEU A 98 -4.42 -11.05 -2.83
C LEU A 98 -3.05 -11.43 -3.40
N LEU A 99 -2.89 -12.67 -3.89
CA LEU A 99 -1.65 -13.12 -4.52
C LEU A 99 -1.32 -12.32 -5.78
N ILE A 100 -2.30 -12.05 -6.64
CA ILE A 100 -2.10 -11.27 -7.87
C ILE A 100 -1.83 -9.80 -7.53
N PHE A 101 -2.53 -9.22 -6.56
CA PHE A 101 -2.27 -7.85 -6.10
C PHE A 101 -0.85 -7.71 -5.56
N GLU A 102 -0.42 -8.64 -4.69
CA GLU A 102 0.93 -8.62 -4.13
C GLU A 102 1.98 -8.81 -5.23
N LEU A 103 1.76 -9.76 -6.15
CA LEU A 103 2.68 -10.02 -7.25
C LEU A 103 2.84 -8.81 -8.17
N LEU A 104 1.76 -8.15 -8.56
CA LEU A 104 1.80 -7.05 -9.54
C LEU A 104 2.03 -5.70 -8.89
N ALA A 105 1.22 -5.34 -7.89
CA ALA A 105 1.22 -4.00 -7.30
C ALA A 105 2.30 -3.77 -6.25
N GLN A 106 2.98 -4.84 -5.78
CA GLN A 106 4.12 -4.72 -4.87
C GLN A 106 5.38 -5.30 -5.51
N TYR A 107 5.44 -6.62 -5.71
CA TYR A 107 6.67 -7.28 -6.13
C TYR A 107 7.13 -6.82 -7.53
N THR A 108 6.29 -6.95 -8.54
CA THR A 108 6.69 -6.67 -9.94
C THR A 108 7.04 -5.20 -10.14
N VAL A 109 6.20 -4.28 -9.66
CA VAL A 109 6.48 -2.85 -9.78
C VAL A 109 7.75 -2.48 -9.02
N HIS A 110 7.97 -3.00 -7.82
CA HIS A 110 9.17 -2.75 -7.02
C HIS A 110 10.43 -3.29 -7.72
N TYR A 111 10.35 -4.50 -8.28
CA TYR A 111 11.43 -5.06 -9.09
C TYR A 111 11.78 -4.17 -10.29
N LEU A 112 10.77 -3.67 -11.01
CA LEU A 112 10.97 -2.77 -12.14
C LEU A 112 11.54 -1.41 -11.70
N LEU A 113 11.09 -0.87 -10.56
CA LEU A 113 11.63 0.35 -9.96
C LEU A 113 13.13 0.23 -9.68
N HIS A 114 13.62 -0.95 -9.34
CA HIS A 114 15.06 -1.22 -9.15
C HIS A 114 15.81 -1.51 -10.46
N ARG A 115 15.17 -2.07 -11.49
CA ARG A 115 15.82 -2.52 -12.71
C ARG A 115 15.80 -1.51 -13.85
N VAL A 116 14.75 -0.73 -13.94
CA VAL A 116 14.56 0.21 -15.05
C VAL A 116 15.13 1.57 -14.66
N LYS A 117 16.19 2.02 -15.34
CA LYS A 117 16.98 3.23 -15.00
C LYS A 117 16.14 4.50 -14.78
N TRP A 118 15.12 4.75 -15.60
CA TRP A 118 14.28 5.94 -15.43
C TRP A 118 13.32 5.82 -14.25
N MET A 119 12.83 4.62 -13.94
CA MET A 119 11.98 4.35 -12.77
C MET A 119 12.79 4.46 -11.47
N TRP A 120 14.04 3.98 -11.48
CA TRP A 120 14.95 4.11 -10.35
C TRP A 120 15.14 5.55 -9.90
N LYS A 121 15.16 6.53 -10.83
CA LYS A 121 15.28 7.95 -10.49
C LYS A 121 14.20 8.46 -9.53
N PHE A 122 13.03 7.86 -9.55
CA PHE A 122 11.95 8.15 -8.60
C PHE A 122 12.11 7.32 -7.32
N HIS A 123 12.44 6.05 -7.47
CA HIS A 123 12.51 5.11 -6.35
C HIS A 123 13.74 5.33 -5.45
N MET A 124 14.83 5.87 -5.96
CA MET A 124 16.00 6.22 -5.17
C MET A 124 15.71 7.22 -4.05
N ILE A 125 14.64 8.00 -4.13
CA ILE A 125 14.21 8.90 -3.06
C ILE A 125 13.78 8.09 -1.83
N HIS A 126 13.09 6.99 -2.03
CA HIS A 126 12.75 6.05 -0.96
C HIS A 126 14.03 5.48 -0.31
N HIS A 127 14.99 5.05 -1.13
CA HIS A 127 16.27 4.52 -0.65
C HIS A 127 17.29 5.57 -0.18
N SER A 128 16.97 6.85 -0.28
CA SER A 128 17.85 7.95 0.21
C SER A 128 17.73 8.19 1.71
N ASP A 129 16.87 7.45 2.41
CA ASP A 129 16.73 7.58 3.84
C ASP A 129 17.90 6.93 4.57
N THR A 130 18.60 7.72 5.39
CA THR A 130 19.80 7.27 6.14
C THR A 130 19.48 6.84 7.56
N HIS A 131 18.27 7.10 8.05
CA HIS A 131 17.82 6.81 9.40
C HIS A 131 16.43 6.21 9.35
N LEU A 132 16.37 4.92 9.06
CA LEU A 132 15.09 4.21 8.93
C LEU A 132 14.29 4.28 10.23
N ASP A 133 13.06 4.78 10.12
CA ASP A 133 12.05 4.75 11.16
C ASP A 133 10.66 4.52 10.53
N ALA A 134 9.61 4.38 11.34
CA ALA A 134 8.26 4.12 10.85
C ALA A 134 7.79 5.13 9.78
N THR A 135 8.28 6.38 9.81
CA THR A 135 7.91 7.39 8.82
C THR A 135 8.56 7.16 7.46
N SER A 136 9.65 6.38 7.40
CA SER A 136 10.36 6.06 6.15
C SER A 136 9.49 5.31 5.16
N GLY A 137 8.51 4.52 5.64
CA GLY A 137 7.51 3.87 4.82
C GLY A 137 6.62 4.84 4.01
N THR A 138 6.59 6.12 4.36
CA THR A 138 5.83 7.15 3.62
C THR A 138 6.66 7.91 2.59
N ARG A 139 7.98 7.69 2.54
CA ARG A 139 8.93 8.42 1.69
C ARG A 139 8.92 7.93 0.25
N HIS A 140 7.86 8.22 -0.47
CA HIS A 140 7.71 7.88 -1.87
C HIS A 140 7.67 9.14 -2.76
N HIS A 141 8.52 9.17 -3.79
CA HIS A 141 8.40 10.20 -4.83
C HIS A 141 7.05 10.08 -5.54
N PRO A 142 6.39 11.18 -5.90
CA PRO A 142 5.12 11.13 -6.65
C PRO A 142 5.13 10.20 -7.85
N GLY A 143 6.19 10.20 -8.66
CA GLY A 143 6.32 9.31 -9.83
C GLY A 143 6.43 7.82 -9.48
N ASP A 144 7.10 7.47 -8.36
CA ASP A 144 7.12 6.11 -7.83
C ASP A 144 5.69 5.67 -7.44
N PHE A 145 4.99 6.51 -6.69
CA PHE A 145 3.64 6.21 -6.24
C PHE A 145 2.64 6.06 -7.39
N VAL A 146 2.71 6.93 -8.41
CA VAL A 146 1.90 6.80 -9.63
C VAL A 146 2.11 5.45 -10.32
N MET A 147 3.36 5.00 -10.44
CA MET A 147 3.63 3.68 -11.03
C MET A 147 3.02 2.54 -10.23
N ARG A 148 3.10 2.60 -8.89
CA ARG A 148 2.47 1.60 -8.02
C ARG A 148 0.95 1.58 -8.18
N GLU A 149 0.30 2.72 -8.23
CA GLU A 149 -1.16 2.81 -8.43
C GLU A 149 -1.58 2.30 -9.82
N LEU A 150 -0.80 2.55 -10.87
CA LEU A 150 -1.06 1.99 -12.20
C LEU A 150 -0.98 0.46 -12.20
N PHE A 151 0.03 -0.12 -11.56
CA PHE A 151 0.13 -1.59 -11.43
C PHE A 151 -0.98 -2.17 -10.56
N ALA A 152 -1.43 -1.45 -9.53
CA ALA A 152 -2.58 -1.85 -8.73
C ALA A 152 -3.87 -1.88 -9.57
N LEU A 153 -4.11 -0.86 -10.41
CA LEU A 153 -5.26 -0.85 -11.33
C LEU A 153 -5.17 -1.99 -12.36
N VAL A 154 -3.98 -2.27 -12.89
CA VAL A 154 -3.79 -3.43 -13.80
C VAL A 154 -4.14 -4.74 -13.09
N ALA A 155 -3.72 -4.92 -11.84
CA ALA A 155 -4.05 -6.11 -11.05
C ALA A 155 -5.56 -6.23 -10.79
N VAL A 156 -6.26 -5.11 -10.52
CA VAL A 156 -7.73 -5.07 -10.39
C VAL A 156 -8.41 -5.47 -11.70
N VAL A 157 -7.95 -4.97 -12.84
CA VAL A 157 -8.53 -5.33 -14.17
C VAL A 157 -8.30 -6.81 -14.47
N ILE A 158 -7.09 -7.33 -14.25
CA ILE A 158 -6.79 -8.75 -14.51
C ILE A 158 -7.65 -9.68 -13.65
N THR A 159 -7.77 -9.34 -12.36
CA THR A 159 -8.55 -10.18 -11.45
C THR A 159 -10.05 -10.05 -11.65
N GLY A 160 -10.55 -8.85 -11.97
CA GLY A 160 -11.98 -8.55 -11.89
C GLY A 160 -12.48 -8.59 -10.45
N ALA A 161 -11.59 -8.32 -9.48
CA ALA A 161 -11.87 -8.45 -8.06
C ALA A 161 -13.02 -7.53 -7.61
N PRO A 162 -13.84 -7.97 -6.63
CA PRO A 162 -14.78 -7.10 -5.93
C PRO A 162 -14.05 -5.94 -5.22
N VAL A 163 -14.73 -4.81 -5.10
CA VAL A 163 -14.23 -3.61 -4.40
C VAL A 163 -13.79 -3.92 -2.97
N SER A 164 -14.52 -4.79 -2.28
CA SER A 164 -14.21 -5.26 -0.91
C SER A 164 -12.83 -5.92 -0.79
N PHE A 165 -12.43 -6.75 -1.78
CA PHE A 165 -11.12 -7.40 -1.80
C PHE A 165 -9.98 -6.40 -1.96
N TYR A 166 -10.17 -5.42 -2.84
CA TYR A 166 -9.20 -4.35 -3.05
C TYR A 166 -9.01 -3.51 -1.79
N PHE A 167 -10.09 -3.08 -1.12
CA PHE A 167 -9.95 -2.30 0.11
C PHE A 167 -9.39 -3.11 1.27
N PHE A 168 -9.75 -4.38 1.41
CA PHE A 168 -9.11 -5.27 2.37
C PHE A 168 -7.60 -5.33 2.13
N TYR A 169 -7.18 -5.56 0.88
CA TYR A 169 -5.76 -5.56 0.50
C TYR A 169 -5.07 -4.24 0.86
N ARG A 170 -5.67 -3.10 0.54
CA ARG A 170 -5.11 -1.76 0.85
C ARG A 170 -4.92 -1.54 2.35
N ILE A 171 -5.86 -1.98 3.17
CA ILE A 171 -5.78 -1.89 4.64
C ILE A 171 -4.62 -2.76 5.17
N CYS A 172 -4.46 -3.99 4.66
CA CYS A 172 -3.34 -4.85 5.02
C CYS A 172 -1.99 -4.25 4.57
N THR A 173 -1.92 -3.75 3.34
CA THR A 173 -0.69 -3.16 2.77
C THR A 173 -0.20 -1.97 3.60
N VAL A 174 -1.09 -1.11 4.09
CA VAL A 174 -0.72 0.02 4.97
C VAL A 174 -0.03 -0.49 6.25
N PHE A 175 -0.59 -1.50 6.90
CA PHE A 175 0.02 -2.10 8.10
C PHE A 175 1.41 -2.67 7.80
N PHE A 176 1.53 -3.49 6.75
CA PHE A 176 2.81 -4.10 6.38
C PHE A 176 3.84 -3.04 5.95
N THR A 177 3.43 -1.98 5.28
CA THR A 177 4.34 -0.88 4.91
C THR A 177 5.00 -0.26 6.14
N TYR A 178 4.24 0.04 7.19
CA TYR A 178 4.82 0.66 8.38
C TYR A 178 5.68 -0.31 9.18
N ILE A 179 5.25 -1.55 9.37
CA ILE A 179 6.01 -2.50 10.19
C ILE A 179 7.31 -2.95 9.53
N THR A 180 7.35 -3.06 8.20
CA THR A 180 8.56 -3.47 7.46
C THR A 180 9.61 -2.36 7.35
N HIS A 181 9.23 -1.09 7.54
CA HIS A 181 10.15 0.06 7.54
C HIS A 181 10.50 0.53 8.95
N ALA A 182 9.77 0.09 9.96
CA ALA A 182 10.00 0.50 11.34
C ALA A 182 11.34 -0.02 11.87
N ASN A 183 12.02 0.83 12.63
CA ASN A 183 13.26 0.49 13.33
C ASN A 183 12.97 -0.32 14.61
N ILE A 184 12.39 -1.50 14.44
CA ILE A 184 11.95 -2.37 15.55
C ILE A 184 12.82 -3.63 15.57
N GLN A 185 13.33 -3.96 16.76
CA GLN A 185 14.01 -5.23 16.98
C GLN A 185 12.97 -6.35 17.05
N MET A 186 12.93 -7.19 16.02
CA MET A 186 12.12 -8.40 16.03
C MET A 186 12.94 -9.57 16.55
N PRO A 187 12.34 -10.49 17.35
CA PRO A 187 13.03 -11.71 17.76
C PRO A 187 13.37 -12.54 16.52
N LEU A 188 14.63 -12.97 16.44
CA LEU A 188 15.05 -13.96 15.45
C LEU A 188 14.49 -15.31 15.87
N TRP A 189 13.70 -15.93 15.01
CA TRP A 189 13.17 -17.28 15.19
C TRP A 189 14.15 -18.31 14.65
#